data_e2c6f7efdb71873e4189c3e64026dc9b
#
_entry.id   e2c6f7efdb71873e4189c3e64026dc9b
#
_cell.length_a   1.000
_cell.length_b   1.000
_cell.length_c   1.000
_cell.angle_alpha   90.00
_cell.angle_beta   90.00
_cell.angle_gamma   90.00
#
_symmetry.space_group_name_H-M   'P 1'
#
loop_
_entity.id
_entity.type
_entity.pdbx_description
1 polymer ?
#
loop_
_entity_poly.entity_id
_entity_poly.type
_entity_poly.pdbx_seq_one_letter_code
_entity_poly.pdbx_strand_id
1 'polypeptide(L)'
;MQSEFEVLFKDSVKDIDMTPGSMVNAKVIEIRNDYIVINAGLKSEGIIPKNQFLDSNGDLEIKIGDTVEVILDMVEDGYGETILSREKAKRTKVWSELEKIQTSQETITGKVCGKVKGGFTVELMNVKAFLPGSLVDIRPNKEVDYIEGKTLDFKIIKMDKLRNNIVLSRKAVLLDQTSSPDEVADKYTEGKIVSGF
;
A
#
# COMPACT_ATOMS: atom_id res chain seq x y z
N MET A 1 10.48 6.75 -46.55
CA MET A 1 9.09 6.45 -46.17
C MET A 1 9.16 5.30 -45.19
N GLN A 2 9.05 5.60 -43.88
CA GLN A 2 8.82 4.54 -42.89
C GLN A 2 7.39 4.05 -43.13
N SER A 3 7.20 2.73 -43.28
CA SER A 3 5.88 2.18 -43.57
C SER A 3 4.96 2.40 -42.35
N GLU A 4 3.68 2.72 -42.62
CA GLU A 4 2.65 2.84 -41.55
C GLU A 4 2.63 1.60 -40.64
N PHE A 5 3.00 0.45 -41.19
CA PHE A 5 3.16 -0.80 -40.45
C PHE A 5 4.29 -0.73 -39.40
N GLU A 6 5.44 -0.12 -39.71
CA GLU A 6 6.54 0.03 -38.74
C GLU A 6 6.17 0.96 -37.58
N VAL A 7 5.36 1.98 -37.84
CA VAL A 7 4.89 2.91 -36.79
C VAL A 7 3.87 2.22 -35.89
N LEU A 8 2.88 1.53 -36.48
CA LEU A 8 1.87 0.77 -35.76
C LEU A 8 2.49 -0.42 -34.99
N PHE A 9 3.49 -1.08 -35.56
CA PHE A 9 4.19 -2.16 -34.85
C PHE A 9 5.03 -1.65 -33.68
N LYS A 10 5.73 -0.54 -33.87
CA LYS A 10 6.48 0.12 -32.77
C LYS A 10 5.56 0.63 -31.67
N ASP A 11 4.38 1.14 -31.99
CA ASP A 11 3.41 1.59 -31.00
C ASP A 11 2.76 0.40 -30.25
N SER A 12 2.54 -0.72 -30.93
CA SER A 12 1.98 -1.91 -30.26
C SER A 12 2.99 -2.67 -29.38
N VAL A 13 4.30 -2.47 -29.59
CA VAL A 13 5.37 -3.11 -28.81
C VAL A 13 5.95 -2.20 -27.73
N LYS A 14 5.60 -0.90 -27.74
CA LYS A 14 6.22 0.12 -26.88
C LYS A 14 5.86 0.07 -25.40
N ASP A 15 4.83 -0.66 -24.99
CA ASP A 15 4.29 -0.52 -23.65
C ASP A 15 4.36 -1.77 -22.76
N ILE A 16 5.04 -2.83 -23.20
CA ILE A 16 5.18 -4.00 -22.35
C ILE A 16 6.65 -4.17 -21.98
N ASP A 17 7.03 -3.60 -20.83
CA ASP A 17 8.30 -3.92 -20.20
C ASP A 17 8.30 -5.40 -19.81
N MET A 18 8.88 -6.25 -20.68
CA MET A 18 8.97 -7.70 -20.47
C MET A 18 10.07 -8.08 -19.47
N THR A 19 10.44 -7.15 -18.59
CA THR A 19 11.43 -7.44 -17.55
C THR A 19 10.76 -8.10 -16.34
N PRO A 20 11.34 -9.16 -15.76
CA PRO A 20 10.85 -9.72 -14.52
C PRO A 20 10.74 -8.64 -13.44
N GLY A 21 9.59 -8.56 -12.78
CA GLY A 21 9.29 -7.53 -11.79
C GLY A 21 8.49 -6.34 -12.33
N SER A 22 8.26 -6.23 -13.65
CA SER A 22 7.42 -5.17 -14.21
C SER A 22 5.93 -5.44 -13.95
N MET A 23 5.18 -4.34 -13.76
CA MET A 23 3.72 -4.38 -13.63
C MET A 23 3.07 -4.29 -15.00
N VAL A 24 2.22 -5.24 -15.32
CA VAL A 24 1.50 -5.32 -16.60
C VAL A 24 0.00 -5.43 -16.39
N ASN A 25 -0.77 -4.85 -17.31
CA ASN A 25 -2.21 -5.00 -17.33
C ASN A 25 -2.56 -6.26 -18.14
N ALA A 26 -3.26 -7.19 -17.49
CA ALA A 26 -3.66 -8.45 -18.10
C ALA A 26 -5.17 -8.58 -18.13
N LYS A 27 -5.70 -9.16 -19.22
CA LYS A 27 -7.12 -9.40 -19.38
C LYS A 27 -7.46 -10.84 -18.99
N VAL A 28 -8.50 -11.02 -18.17
CA VAL A 28 -9.00 -12.33 -17.80
C VAL A 28 -9.69 -12.98 -18.99
N ILE A 29 -9.17 -14.16 -19.42
CA ILE A 29 -9.73 -14.92 -20.52
C ILE A 29 -10.67 -16.00 -20.02
N GLU A 30 -10.20 -16.79 -19.04
CA GLU A 30 -10.93 -17.95 -18.54
C GLU A 30 -10.76 -18.10 -17.03
N ILE A 31 -11.83 -18.52 -16.36
CA ILE A 31 -11.82 -18.82 -14.92
C ILE A 31 -12.08 -20.33 -14.77
N ARG A 32 -11.09 -21.05 -14.25
CA ARG A 32 -11.18 -22.47 -13.94
C ARG A 32 -11.34 -22.72 -12.43
N ASN A 33 -11.46 -23.96 -12.03
CA ASN A 33 -11.70 -24.32 -10.62
C ASN A 33 -10.55 -23.87 -9.71
N ASP A 34 -9.29 -24.09 -10.13
CA ASP A 34 -8.10 -23.90 -9.31
C ASP A 34 -7.24 -22.71 -9.76
N TYR A 35 -7.38 -22.26 -11.01
CA TYR A 35 -6.58 -21.19 -11.59
C TYR A 35 -7.36 -20.34 -12.59
N ILE A 36 -6.82 -19.18 -12.90
CA ILE A 36 -7.36 -18.19 -13.82
C ILE A 36 -6.34 -17.96 -14.92
N VAL A 37 -6.83 -18.03 -16.17
CA VAL A 37 -6.03 -17.78 -17.37
C VAL A 37 -6.19 -16.31 -17.75
N ILE A 38 -5.06 -15.64 -17.91
CA ILE A 38 -5.00 -14.22 -18.24
C ILE A 38 -4.07 -13.96 -19.41
N ASN A 39 -4.41 -12.96 -20.21
CA ASN A 39 -3.60 -12.47 -21.32
C ASN A 39 -2.98 -11.12 -20.94
N ALA A 40 -1.67 -11.10 -20.79
CA ALA A 40 -0.89 -9.90 -20.50
C ALA A 40 -0.30 -9.26 -21.78
N GLY A 41 -0.75 -9.67 -22.97
CA GLY A 41 -0.15 -9.24 -24.25
C GLY A 41 1.22 -9.88 -24.53
N LEU A 42 1.59 -10.89 -23.74
CA LEU A 42 2.81 -11.68 -23.92
C LEU A 42 2.58 -12.80 -24.94
N LYS A 43 3.66 -13.45 -25.36
CA LYS A 43 3.63 -14.54 -26.35
C LYS A 43 2.84 -15.77 -25.84
N SER A 44 2.85 -16.01 -24.52
CA SER A 44 2.10 -17.07 -23.86
C SER A 44 1.06 -16.49 -22.88
N GLU A 45 -0.01 -17.24 -22.68
CA GLU A 45 -1.00 -16.95 -21.65
C GLU A 45 -0.39 -17.18 -20.26
N GLY A 46 -0.74 -16.32 -19.32
CA GLY A 46 -0.31 -16.46 -17.94
C GLY A 46 -1.34 -17.20 -17.08
N ILE A 47 -0.86 -17.96 -16.11
CA ILE A 47 -1.71 -18.70 -15.17
C ILE A 47 -1.49 -18.13 -13.78
N ILE A 48 -2.58 -17.80 -13.08
CA ILE A 48 -2.54 -17.35 -11.69
C ILE A 48 -3.49 -18.22 -10.85
N PRO A 49 -3.05 -18.70 -9.67
CA PRO A 49 -3.90 -19.42 -8.76
C PRO A 49 -5.15 -18.62 -8.36
N LYS A 50 -6.31 -19.24 -8.34
CA LYS A 50 -7.60 -18.60 -8.05
C LYS A 50 -7.65 -17.96 -6.66
N ASN A 51 -6.90 -18.49 -5.68
CA ASN A 51 -6.82 -17.96 -4.32
C ASN A 51 -6.35 -16.49 -4.26
N GLN A 52 -5.55 -16.02 -5.24
CA GLN A 52 -5.11 -14.63 -5.31
C GLN A 52 -6.20 -13.64 -5.74
N PHE A 53 -7.35 -14.14 -6.16
CA PHE A 53 -8.51 -13.37 -6.63
C PHE A 53 -9.72 -13.50 -5.71
N LEU A 54 -9.59 -14.19 -4.59
CA LEU A 54 -10.64 -14.28 -3.59
C LEU A 54 -10.59 -13.08 -2.65
N ASP A 55 -11.78 -12.59 -2.31
CA ASP A 55 -11.97 -11.59 -1.24
C ASP A 55 -11.95 -12.26 0.15
N SER A 56 -11.97 -11.46 1.19
CA SER A 56 -12.03 -11.90 2.59
C SER A 56 -13.20 -12.83 2.91
N ASN A 57 -14.26 -12.77 2.10
CA ASN A 57 -15.44 -13.62 2.19
C ASN A 57 -15.34 -14.95 1.39
N GLY A 58 -14.25 -15.11 0.60
CA GLY A 58 -14.08 -16.28 -0.28
C GLY A 58 -14.75 -16.12 -1.65
N ASP A 59 -15.31 -14.96 -1.95
CA ASP A 59 -15.92 -14.65 -3.24
C ASP A 59 -14.89 -14.19 -4.27
N LEU A 60 -15.18 -14.46 -5.55
CA LEU A 60 -14.31 -14.09 -6.64
C LEU A 60 -14.49 -12.61 -7.00
N GLU A 61 -13.44 -11.80 -6.86
CA GLU A 61 -13.46 -10.35 -7.15
C GLU A 61 -13.53 -10.00 -8.65
N ILE A 62 -13.37 -10.96 -9.55
CA ILE A 62 -13.21 -10.71 -10.99
C ILE A 62 -14.16 -11.52 -11.85
N LYS A 63 -14.39 -11.02 -13.06
CA LYS A 63 -15.18 -11.65 -14.12
C LYS A 63 -14.33 -11.86 -15.38
N ILE A 64 -14.81 -12.76 -16.25
CA ILE A 64 -14.20 -12.94 -17.57
C ILE A 64 -14.31 -11.65 -18.35
N GLY A 65 -13.19 -11.18 -18.90
CA GLY A 65 -13.07 -9.93 -19.63
C GLY A 65 -12.54 -8.75 -18.84
N ASP A 66 -12.46 -8.86 -17.51
CA ASP A 66 -11.90 -7.80 -16.67
C ASP A 66 -10.38 -7.64 -16.89
N THR A 67 -9.91 -6.41 -16.73
CA THR A 67 -8.47 -6.09 -16.77
C THR A 67 -7.93 -6.04 -15.35
N VAL A 68 -6.88 -6.79 -15.08
CA VAL A 68 -6.22 -6.89 -13.77
C VAL A 68 -4.75 -6.52 -13.86
N GLU A 69 -4.26 -5.81 -12.85
CA GLU A 69 -2.84 -5.50 -12.72
C GLU A 69 -2.10 -6.70 -12.11
N VAL A 70 -1.05 -7.15 -12.76
CA VAL A 70 -0.22 -8.28 -12.33
C VAL A 70 1.25 -7.96 -12.48
N ILE A 71 2.11 -8.60 -11.69
CA ILE A 71 3.57 -8.53 -11.88
C ILE A 71 4.03 -9.76 -12.64
N LEU A 72 4.89 -9.52 -13.62
CA LEU A 72 5.61 -10.54 -14.36
C LEU A 72 6.72 -11.10 -13.46
N ASP A 73 6.54 -12.31 -12.95
CA ASP A 73 7.52 -12.95 -12.06
C ASP A 73 8.62 -13.64 -12.88
N MET A 74 8.23 -14.36 -13.91
CA MET A 74 9.13 -15.05 -14.82
C MET A 74 8.53 -15.10 -16.24
N VAL A 75 9.35 -14.80 -17.26
CA VAL A 75 8.89 -14.73 -18.66
C VAL A 75 8.73 -16.12 -19.27
N GLU A 76 9.55 -17.08 -18.89
CA GLU A 76 9.46 -18.50 -19.31
C GLU A 76 10.11 -19.37 -18.24
N ASP A 77 9.43 -20.42 -17.82
CA ASP A 77 9.92 -21.36 -16.80
C ASP A 77 10.65 -22.59 -17.39
N GLY A 78 10.96 -22.55 -18.67
CA GLY A 78 11.52 -23.69 -19.41
C GLY A 78 10.46 -24.62 -20.02
N TYR A 79 9.18 -24.47 -19.66
CA TYR A 79 8.05 -25.16 -20.25
C TYR A 79 7.20 -24.21 -21.13
N GLY A 80 7.62 -22.95 -21.28
CA GLY A 80 6.93 -21.96 -22.08
C GLY A 80 5.77 -21.25 -21.38
N GLU A 81 5.63 -21.43 -20.06
CA GLU A 81 4.60 -20.77 -19.28
C GLU A 81 5.12 -19.45 -18.68
N THR A 82 4.26 -18.44 -18.66
CA THR A 82 4.55 -17.15 -18.03
C THR A 82 3.96 -17.14 -16.62
N ILE A 83 4.83 -16.97 -15.63
CA ILE A 83 4.40 -16.88 -14.23
C ILE A 83 4.08 -15.43 -13.90
N LEU A 84 2.83 -15.19 -13.51
CA LEU A 84 2.30 -13.90 -13.12
C LEU A 84 1.82 -13.94 -11.67
N SER A 85 1.94 -12.82 -10.96
CA SER A 85 1.50 -12.70 -9.57
C SER A 85 0.68 -11.44 -9.35
N ARG A 86 -0.58 -11.61 -8.94
CA ARG A 86 -1.46 -10.51 -8.54
C ARG A 86 -1.15 -10.04 -7.12
N GLU A 87 -0.79 -10.96 -6.23
CA GLU A 87 -0.45 -10.61 -4.85
C GLU A 87 0.74 -9.66 -4.79
N LYS A 88 1.80 -9.93 -5.57
CA LYS A 88 2.95 -9.03 -5.69
C LYS A 88 2.54 -7.68 -6.29
N ALA A 89 1.63 -7.65 -7.27
CA ALA A 89 1.13 -6.42 -7.86
C ALA A 89 0.33 -5.59 -6.83
N LYS A 90 -0.61 -6.19 -6.13
CA LYS A 90 -1.36 -5.53 -5.03
C LYS A 90 -0.38 -4.96 -3.98
N ARG A 91 0.61 -5.74 -3.56
CA ARG A 91 1.62 -5.28 -2.60
C ARG A 91 2.43 -4.10 -3.13
N THR A 92 2.97 -4.18 -4.34
CA THR A 92 3.77 -3.11 -4.93
C THR A 92 2.97 -1.81 -5.09
N LYS A 93 1.68 -1.92 -5.46
CA LYS A 93 0.79 -0.77 -5.56
C LYS A 93 0.58 -0.08 -4.20
N VAL A 94 0.26 -0.85 -3.16
CA VAL A 94 0.11 -0.32 -1.80
C VAL A 94 1.40 0.35 -1.33
N TRP A 95 2.57 -0.26 -1.58
CA TRP A 95 3.85 0.35 -1.23
C TRP A 95 4.11 1.65 -1.98
N SER A 96 3.76 1.73 -3.26
CA SER A 96 3.87 2.97 -4.06
C SER A 96 2.95 4.07 -3.54
N GLU A 97 1.73 3.75 -3.12
CA GLU A 97 0.80 4.70 -2.50
C GLU A 97 1.32 5.20 -1.15
N LEU A 98 1.80 4.30 -0.29
CA LEU A 98 2.38 4.66 0.99
C LEU A 98 3.65 5.54 0.85
N GLU A 99 4.45 5.32 -0.20
CA GLU A 99 5.62 6.13 -0.51
C GLU A 99 5.25 7.56 -0.95
N LYS A 100 4.16 7.70 -1.71
CA LYS A 100 3.59 9.01 -2.05
C LYS A 100 3.10 9.74 -0.80
N ILE A 101 2.36 9.06 0.07
CA ILE A 101 1.87 9.61 1.35
C ILE A 101 3.05 10.02 2.26
N GLN A 102 4.11 9.23 2.29
CA GLN A 102 5.33 9.60 3.03
C GLN A 102 5.97 10.87 2.47
N THR A 103 6.04 11.00 1.13
CA THR A 103 6.66 12.16 0.47
C THR A 103 5.84 13.43 0.65
N SER A 104 4.50 13.32 0.55
CA SER A 104 3.57 14.46 0.79
C SER A 104 3.36 14.74 2.28
N GLN A 105 3.88 13.89 3.18
CA GLN A 105 3.68 14.01 4.63
C GLN A 105 2.21 14.01 5.05
N GLU A 106 1.36 13.42 4.25
CA GLU A 106 -0.07 13.29 4.52
C GLU A 106 -0.34 12.33 5.68
N THR A 107 -1.48 12.54 6.30
CA THR A 107 -1.97 11.69 7.39
C THR A 107 -2.65 10.45 6.80
N ILE A 108 -2.32 9.29 7.32
CA ILE A 108 -2.94 8.02 6.96
C ILE A 108 -3.65 7.41 8.14
N THR A 109 -4.85 6.91 7.90
CA THR A 109 -5.66 6.23 8.93
C THR A 109 -5.28 4.76 9.01
N GLY A 110 -5.06 4.24 10.21
CA GLY A 110 -4.71 2.84 10.43
C GLY A 110 -5.38 2.25 11.68
N LYS A 111 -5.55 0.93 11.69
CA LYS A 111 -6.11 0.20 12.82
C LYS A 111 -5.00 -0.38 13.69
N VAL A 112 -5.03 -0.09 14.99
CA VAL A 112 -4.08 -0.68 15.95
C VAL A 112 -4.51 -2.11 16.24
N CYS A 113 -3.70 -3.08 15.84
CA CYS A 113 -4.02 -4.51 15.97
C CYS A 113 -3.61 -5.10 17.31
N GLY A 114 -2.51 -4.64 17.89
CA GLY A 114 -2.04 -5.18 19.16
C GLY A 114 -0.71 -4.61 19.62
N LYS A 115 -0.39 -4.90 20.89
CA LYS A 115 0.83 -4.48 21.56
C LYS A 115 1.98 -5.44 21.27
N VAL A 116 3.14 -4.90 20.99
CA VAL A 116 4.40 -5.64 20.79
C VAL A 116 5.51 -5.06 21.64
N LYS A 117 6.64 -5.75 21.72
CA LYS A 117 7.79 -5.26 22.50
C LYS A 117 8.29 -3.91 21.94
N GLY A 118 8.09 -2.86 22.74
CA GLY A 118 8.51 -1.50 22.40
C GLY A 118 7.51 -0.62 21.65
N GLY A 119 6.28 -1.10 21.41
CA GLY A 119 5.25 -0.31 20.71
C GLY A 119 4.01 -1.11 20.33
N PHE A 120 3.41 -0.75 19.23
CA PHE A 120 2.18 -1.35 18.70
C PHE A 120 2.33 -1.74 17.24
N THR A 121 1.58 -2.75 16.85
CA THR A 121 1.39 -3.08 15.43
C THR A 121 0.14 -2.38 14.93
N VAL A 122 0.27 -1.66 13.84
CA VAL A 122 -0.82 -0.97 13.16
C VAL A 122 -0.98 -1.57 11.77
N GLU A 123 -2.20 -1.80 11.36
CA GLU A 123 -2.54 -2.26 10.01
C GLU A 123 -2.93 -1.07 9.15
N LEU A 124 -2.23 -0.91 8.02
CA LEU A 124 -2.46 0.11 7.00
C LEU A 124 -2.68 -0.60 5.67
N MET A 125 -3.86 -0.46 5.06
CA MET A 125 -4.12 -1.03 3.71
C MET A 125 -3.59 -2.47 3.54
N ASN A 126 -3.84 -3.36 4.52
CA ASN A 126 -3.35 -4.75 4.56
C ASN A 126 -1.82 -4.92 4.73
N VAL A 127 -1.10 -3.86 5.09
CA VAL A 127 0.33 -3.91 5.43
C VAL A 127 0.50 -3.64 6.92
N LYS A 128 1.35 -4.44 7.58
CA LYS A 128 1.68 -4.24 9.00
C LYS A 128 2.75 -3.17 9.15
N ALA A 129 2.48 -2.18 10.00
CA ALA A 129 3.38 -1.12 10.36
C ALA A 129 3.69 -1.14 11.86
N PHE A 130 4.83 -0.62 12.25
CA PHE A 130 5.26 -0.51 13.64
C PHE A 130 5.09 0.92 14.16
N LEU A 131 4.44 1.06 15.29
CA LEU A 131 4.28 2.32 16.02
C LEU A 131 5.11 2.25 17.32
N PRO A 132 6.27 2.89 17.40
CA PRO A 132 7.06 2.94 18.63
C PRO A 132 6.27 3.59 19.78
N GLY A 133 6.37 3.06 21.01
CA GLY A 133 5.67 3.60 22.18
C GLY A 133 6.01 5.08 22.46
N SER A 134 7.20 5.53 22.11
CA SER A 134 7.63 6.94 22.22
C SER A 134 6.95 7.89 21.22
N LEU A 135 6.36 7.35 20.15
CA LEU A 135 5.72 8.11 19.06
C LEU A 135 4.18 7.99 19.08
N VAL A 136 3.63 7.35 20.09
CA VAL A 136 2.18 7.18 20.26
C VAL A 136 1.51 8.49 20.71
N ASP A 137 2.11 9.19 21.67
CA ASP A 137 1.53 10.39 22.28
C ASP A 137 2.61 11.46 22.54
N ILE A 138 2.16 12.71 22.73
CA ILE A 138 3.02 13.86 23.10
C ILE A 138 3.53 13.67 24.52
N ARG A 139 2.69 13.16 25.43
CA ARG A 139 3.05 12.85 26.83
C ARG A 139 3.34 11.36 26.97
N PRO A 140 4.40 10.96 27.68
CA PRO A 140 4.69 9.57 27.95
C PRO A 140 3.67 9.01 28.96
N ASN A 141 2.50 8.62 28.48
CA ASN A 141 1.50 7.94 29.28
C ASN A 141 1.88 6.47 29.45
N LYS A 142 1.92 5.99 30.68
CA LYS A 142 2.16 4.57 30.98
C LYS A 142 0.98 3.66 30.57
N GLU A 143 -0.20 4.24 30.39
CA GLU A 143 -1.43 3.53 30.01
C GLU A 143 -1.77 3.78 28.53
N VAL A 144 -0.98 3.21 27.63
CA VAL A 144 -1.21 3.33 26.16
C VAL A 144 -2.15 2.23 25.63
N ASP A 145 -2.64 1.36 26.53
CA ASP A 145 -3.50 0.22 26.14
C ASP A 145 -4.87 0.64 25.62
N TYR A 146 -5.28 1.90 25.86
CA TYR A 146 -6.55 2.45 25.35
C TYR A 146 -6.63 2.62 23.83
N ILE A 147 -5.50 2.52 23.10
CA ILE A 147 -5.47 2.67 21.64
C ILE A 147 -5.60 1.34 20.89
N GLU A 148 -5.47 0.21 21.57
CA GLU A 148 -5.61 -1.11 20.96
C GLU A 148 -7.02 -1.30 20.40
N GLY A 149 -7.11 -1.81 19.17
CA GLY A 149 -8.37 -2.00 18.44
C GLY A 149 -8.98 -0.73 17.82
N LYS A 150 -8.43 0.45 18.09
CA LYS A 150 -8.93 1.72 17.54
C LYS A 150 -8.31 2.03 16.19
N THR A 151 -9.10 2.72 15.38
CA THR A 151 -8.65 3.33 14.13
C THR A 151 -8.22 4.74 14.42
N LEU A 152 -6.97 5.08 14.13
CA LEU A 152 -6.35 6.36 14.43
C LEU A 152 -5.54 6.85 13.24
N ASP A 153 -5.22 8.14 13.28
CA ASP A 153 -4.43 8.80 12.24
C ASP A 153 -2.95 8.82 12.60
N PHE A 154 -2.12 8.53 11.60
CA PHE A 154 -0.68 8.44 11.74
C PHE A 154 0.03 9.16 10.61
N LYS A 155 1.29 9.56 10.83
CA LYS A 155 2.24 9.95 9.79
C LYS A 155 3.31 8.88 9.62
N ILE A 156 3.71 8.65 8.39
CA ILE A 156 4.80 7.72 8.05
C ILE A 156 6.12 8.45 8.23
N ILE A 157 6.99 7.97 9.14
CA ILE A 157 8.32 8.54 9.35
C ILE A 157 9.35 7.83 8.48
N LYS A 158 9.31 6.49 8.44
CA LYS A 158 10.29 5.69 7.73
C LYS A 158 9.64 4.48 7.09
N MET A 159 10.07 4.18 5.87
CA MET A 159 9.68 2.97 5.15
C MET A 159 10.92 2.20 4.69
N ASP A 160 10.86 0.87 4.82
CA ASP A 160 11.87 -0.06 4.32
C ASP A 160 11.18 -1.17 3.53
N LYS A 161 11.22 -1.06 2.20
CA LYS A 161 10.58 -2.02 1.28
C LYS A 161 11.20 -3.41 1.38
N LEU A 162 12.52 -3.50 1.61
CA LEU A 162 13.24 -4.78 1.66
C LEU A 162 12.85 -5.59 2.90
N ARG A 163 12.66 -4.92 4.02
CA ARG A 163 12.29 -5.53 5.31
C ARG A 163 10.79 -5.55 5.57
N ASN A 164 9.98 -5.02 4.65
CA ASN A 164 8.54 -4.80 4.85
C ASN A 164 8.24 -4.09 6.17
N ASN A 165 9.05 -3.11 6.54
CA ASN A 165 8.94 -2.39 7.80
C ASN A 165 8.55 -0.93 7.56
N ILE A 166 7.46 -0.50 8.19
CA ILE A 166 6.96 0.88 8.15
C ILE A 166 6.93 1.38 9.59
N VAL A 167 7.52 2.54 9.84
CA VAL A 167 7.52 3.20 11.16
C VAL A 167 6.58 4.38 11.11
N LEU A 168 5.61 4.37 12.03
CA LEU A 168 4.57 5.37 12.16
C LEU A 168 4.80 6.31 13.35
N SER A 169 4.18 7.48 13.30
CA SER A 169 4.06 8.41 14.42
C SER A 169 2.66 9.00 14.48
N ARG A 170 2.02 8.87 15.62
CA ARG A 170 0.83 9.63 15.96
C ARG A 170 1.20 10.98 16.56
N LYS A 171 2.32 11.03 17.29
CA LYS A 171 2.83 12.29 17.87
C LYS A 171 3.00 13.39 16.82
N ALA A 172 3.47 13.06 15.61
CA ALA A 172 3.62 14.02 14.52
C ALA A 172 2.26 14.62 14.10
N VAL A 173 1.20 13.79 14.02
CA VAL A 173 -0.16 14.25 13.70
C VAL A 173 -0.70 15.18 14.79
N LEU A 174 -0.53 14.81 16.06
CA LEU A 174 -0.98 15.60 17.18
C LEU A 174 -0.24 16.95 17.29
N LEU A 175 1.06 16.98 16.97
CA LEU A 175 1.84 18.22 16.94
C LEU A 175 1.37 19.15 15.82
N ASP A 176 1.05 18.63 14.65
CA ASP A 176 0.53 19.44 13.56
C ASP A 176 -0.85 20.02 13.87
N GLN A 177 -1.71 19.26 14.55
CA GLN A 177 -3.02 19.73 14.99
C GLN A 177 -2.93 20.78 16.10
N THR A 178 -1.90 20.70 16.97
CA THR A 178 -1.65 21.69 18.01
C THR A 178 -0.85 22.90 17.53
N SER A 179 -0.30 22.86 16.32
CA SER A 179 0.48 23.94 15.70
C SER A 179 -0.40 24.92 14.90
N SER A 180 -1.72 24.82 14.96
CA SER A 180 -2.61 25.88 14.44
C SER A 180 -2.39 27.15 15.28
N PRO A 181 -1.89 28.26 14.71
CA PRO A 181 -1.56 29.49 15.44
C PRO A 181 -2.76 30.08 16.19
N ASP A 182 -3.97 29.76 15.76
CA ASP A 182 -5.21 30.34 16.29
C ASP A 182 -5.61 29.80 17.68
N GLU A 183 -5.28 28.55 18.04
CA GLU A 183 -5.62 28.02 19.37
C GLU A 183 -4.67 28.49 20.49
N VAL A 184 -3.45 28.85 20.14
CA VAL A 184 -2.47 29.40 21.09
C VAL A 184 -2.76 30.89 21.35
N ALA A 185 -3.21 31.61 20.36
CA ALA A 185 -3.57 33.03 20.47
C ALA A 185 -4.81 33.25 21.36
N ASP A 186 -5.81 32.33 21.29
CA ASP A 186 -7.03 32.41 22.12
C ASP A 186 -6.80 32.06 23.61
N LYS A 187 -5.77 31.30 23.90
CA LYS A 187 -5.41 30.90 25.29
C LYS A 187 -4.59 31.96 26.05
N TYR A 188 -3.91 32.84 25.33
CA TYR A 188 -3.01 33.86 25.90
C TYR A 188 -3.33 35.25 25.34
N THR A 189 -4.56 35.72 25.49
CA THR A 189 -4.91 37.13 25.28
C THR A 189 -4.32 37.98 26.42
N GLU A 190 -3.69 39.10 26.06
CA GLU A 190 -3.17 40.08 27.04
C GLU A 190 -4.24 40.46 28.06
N GLY A 191 -3.93 40.29 29.35
CA GLY A 191 -4.81 40.63 30.46
C GLY A 191 -5.46 39.44 31.18
N LYS A 192 -5.21 38.19 30.79
CA LYS A 192 -5.72 36.99 31.49
C LYS A 192 -4.74 36.53 32.57
N ILE A 193 -5.18 36.55 33.83
CA ILE A 193 -4.41 36.05 34.99
C ILE A 193 -4.38 34.52 34.90
N VAL A 194 -3.18 33.96 34.69
CA VAL A 194 -2.93 32.51 34.68
C VAL A 194 -2.35 32.11 36.00
N SER A 195 -3.02 31.22 36.73
CA SER A 195 -2.47 30.63 37.95
C SER A 195 -1.40 29.61 37.57
N GLY A 196 -0.15 29.90 37.90
CA GLY A 196 0.96 28.96 37.83
C GLY A 196 1.02 28.11 39.10
N PHE A 197 1.24 26.79 38.90
CA PHE A 197 1.69 25.88 39.97
C PHE A 197 3.19 25.71 39.85
#